data_5c863b75f33a2ed77991f7d51d1ce14f
#
_entry.id   5c863b75f33a2ed77991f7d51d1ce14f
#
_cell.length_a   1.000
_cell.length_b   1.000
_cell.length_c   1.000
_cell.angle_alpha   90.00
_cell.angle_beta   90.00
_cell.angle_gamma   90.00
#
_symmetry.space_group_name_H-M   'P 1'
#
loop_
_entity.id
_entity.type
_entity.pdbx_description
1 polymer ?
#
loop_
_entity_poly.entity_id
_entity_poly.type
_entity_poly.pdbx_seq_one_letter_code
_entity_poly.pdbx_strand_id
1 'polypeptide(L)'
;MSARTLVRGPIVRVLAVSLGSNIVDGIRVAAFAVLTAGYADSALEVALVAAVATLPEVFLSIPIGVMLDRWSKLRTLYLVNLARALLLMGLAVALYLGAGSILLLCAFALIFGTLEELYDSASVLVVPDLTEPNEYLKSNAAIRWVQELGNGAIGPFVGAALVGWSATTPFTLSAGMLLIIALALRSLHRSHVLMPDQSSAEGQHDEGRQGNEWDERAAEVTPQPTATTLEDRTRTFIKELWDGLVVAWRNPFARNIVAVFGLWNLFGWMPESILIVYVMEALEGDGNTYGLLLAITSVGTLLGGLALLVTPDAVSVRRVTALALGVYALTIAVPGIWPSFWVAAVAFFVQGLPLVLLNGAVAAQMQLTIDRRFLGRVYAVIGTVGSLGMTVGLSLGGVVADLTSTPFVFVLAGVGIGFAALIASLTFSSTTASIKDD
;
A
#
# COMPACT_ATOMS: atom_id res chain seq x y z
N MET A 1 -25.53 16.14 -6.27
CA MET A 1 -25.76 15.95 -4.82
C MET A 1 -24.74 16.79 -4.05
N SER A 2 -25.20 17.57 -3.09
CA SER A 2 -24.40 18.60 -2.40
C SER A 2 -23.33 17.96 -1.50
N ALA A 3 -22.15 18.60 -1.40
CA ALA A 3 -21.07 18.26 -0.47
C ALA A 3 -21.54 18.11 1.01
N ARG A 4 -22.76 18.50 1.32
CA ARG A 4 -23.38 18.39 2.65
C ARG A 4 -23.78 16.97 3.05
N THR A 5 -23.95 16.02 2.12
CA THR A 5 -24.32 14.62 2.42
C THR A 5 -23.12 13.77 2.83
N LEU A 6 -21.92 14.08 2.34
CA LEU A 6 -20.67 13.42 2.74
C LEU A 6 -20.26 13.73 4.20
N VAL A 7 -20.80 14.82 4.79
CA VAL A 7 -20.33 15.34 6.09
C VAL A 7 -21.11 14.78 7.30
N ARG A 8 -22.15 13.96 7.13
CA ARG A 8 -23.03 13.53 8.24
C ARG A 8 -23.40 12.05 8.28
N GLY A 9 -22.47 11.15 8.02
CA GLY A 9 -22.76 9.71 8.03
C GLY A 9 -21.68 8.85 8.70
N PRO A 10 -21.91 7.55 8.83
CA PRO A 10 -20.93 6.58 9.33
C PRO A 10 -19.59 6.66 8.60
N ILE A 11 -19.60 6.98 7.31
CA ILE A 11 -18.41 7.08 6.47
C ILE A 11 -17.42 8.16 6.96
N VAL A 12 -17.90 9.31 7.46
CA VAL A 12 -17.03 10.38 7.99
C VAL A 12 -16.29 9.90 9.24
N ARG A 13 -16.95 9.12 10.09
CA ARG A 13 -16.32 8.55 11.28
C ARG A 13 -15.24 7.53 10.89
N VAL A 14 -15.52 6.72 9.87
CA VAL A 14 -14.54 5.77 9.32
C VAL A 14 -13.37 6.51 8.70
N LEU A 15 -13.59 7.56 7.91
CA LEU A 15 -12.52 8.38 7.34
C LEU A 15 -11.67 9.07 8.42
N ALA A 16 -12.29 9.57 9.49
CA ALA A 16 -11.56 10.18 10.62
C ALA A 16 -10.71 9.15 11.38
N VAL A 17 -11.27 7.97 11.63
CA VAL A 17 -10.56 6.83 12.23
C VAL A 17 -9.42 6.38 11.33
N SER A 18 -9.66 6.25 10.03
CA SER A 18 -8.65 5.89 9.02
C SER A 18 -7.53 6.93 8.98
N LEU A 19 -7.85 8.22 8.95
CA LEU A 19 -6.84 9.29 9.00
C LEU A 19 -5.97 9.18 10.25
N GLY A 20 -6.59 9.05 11.42
CA GLY A 20 -5.87 8.91 12.68
C GLY A 20 -4.96 7.68 12.71
N SER A 21 -5.44 6.52 12.25
CA SER A 21 -4.62 5.29 12.15
C SER A 21 -3.46 5.47 11.18
N ASN A 22 -3.70 6.05 10.00
CA ASN A 22 -2.66 6.28 9.02
C ASN A 22 -1.62 7.33 9.46
N ILE A 23 -2.02 8.36 10.23
CA ILE A 23 -1.05 9.27 10.84
C ILE A 23 -0.13 8.50 11.81
N VAL A 24 -0.70 7.61 12.63
CA VAL A 24 0.10 6.77 13.53
C VAL A 24 1.05 5.87 12.74
N ASP A 25 0.61 5.31 11.64
CA ASP A 25 1.45 4.46 10.78
C ASP A 25 2.62 5.26 10.20
N GLY A 26 2.36 6.46 9.69
CA GLY A 26 3.42 7.34 9.21
C GLY A 26 4.40 7.80 10.31
N ILE A 27 3.89 8.14 11.51
CA ILE A 27 4.75 8.45 12.68
C ILE A 27 5.66 7.26 12.98
N ARG A 28 5.09 6.06 13.03
CA ARG A 28 5.84 4.83 13.28
C ARG A 28 6.89 4.58 12.21
N VAL A 29 6.53 4.66 10.93
CA VAL A 29 7.45 4.39 9.81
C VAL A 29 8.69 5.26 9.92
N ALA A 30 8.51 6.57 10.05
CA ALA A 30 9.64 7.49 10.13
C ALA A 30 10.46 7.32 11.41
N ALA A 31 9.78 7.25 12.57
CA ALA A 31 10.46 7.10 13.86
C ALA A 31 11.19 5.75 13.94
N PHE A 32 10.61 4.68 13.40
CA PHE A 32 11.19 3.36 13.44
C PHE A 32 12.42 3.25 12.54
N ALA A 33 12.42 3.89 11.36
CA ALA A 33 13.57 3.95 10.47
C ALA A 33 14.74 4.69 11.15
N VAL A 34 14.49 5.86 11.77
CA VAL A 34 15.50 6.63 12.49
C VAL A 34 16.03 5.83 13.69
N LEU A 35 15.13 5.19 14.45
CA LEU A 35 15.51 4.35 15.58
C LEU A 35 16.39 3.16 15.13
N THR A 36 16.00 2.49 14.06
CA THR A 36 16.74 1.35 13.51
C THR A 36 18.14 1.77 13.08
N ALA A 37 18.29 2.89 12.37
CA ALA A 37 19.58 3.43 12.00
C ALA A 37 20.48 3.77 13.21
N GLY A 38 19.87 4.13 14.33
CA GLY A 38 20.60 4.39 15.58
C GLY A 38 21.12 3.14 16.31
N TYR A 39 20.58 1.96 16.04
CA TYR A 39 21.01 0.67 16.62
C TYR A 39 21.76 -0.22 15.63
N ALA A 40 21.70 0.09 14.34
CA ALA A 40 22.33 -0.69 13.29
C ALA A 40 23.82 -0.37 13.14
N ASP A 41 24.63 -1.38 12.92
CA ASP A 41 26.05 -1.25 12.60
C ASP A 41 26.30 -1.20 11.08
N SER A 42 25.28 -1.48 10.26
CA SER A 42 25.37 -1.49 8.79
C SER A 42 24.05 -1.15 8.11
N ALA A 43 24.12 -0.75 6.83
CA ALA A 43 22.94 -0.51 6.02
C ALA A 43 22.12 -1.80 5.80
N LEU A 44 22.79 -2.96 5.78
CA LEU A 44 22.14 -4.27 5.70
C LEU A 44 21.21 -4.51 6.90
N GLU A 45 21.61 -4.18 8.11
CA GLU A 45 20.79 -4.35 9.30
C GLU A 45 19.53 -3.48 9.23
N VAL A 46 19.65 -2.23 8.78
CA VAL A 46 18.49 -1.36 8.54
C VAL A 46 17.54 -1.96 7.51
N ALA A 47 18.09 -2.42 6.39
CA ALA A 47 17.35 -3.03 5.31
C ALA A 47 16.67 -4.35 5.72
N LEU A 48 17.33 -5.17 6.55
CA LEU A 48 16.75 -6.42 7.07
C LEU A 48 15.54 -6.15 7.96
N VAL A 49 15.60 -5.15 8.83
CA VAL A 49 14.43 -4.77 9.66
C VAL A 49 13.25 -4.35 8.78
N ALA A 50 13.51 -3.55 7.73
CA ALA A 50 12.49 -3.17 6.76
C ALA A 50 11.93 -4.37 6.00
N ALA A 51 12.78 -5.28 5.53
CA ALA A 51 12.36 -6.50 4.82
C ALA A 51 11.54 -7.44 5.71
N VAL A 52 11.92 -7.61 6.98
CA VAL A 52 11.18 -8.44 7.95
C VAL A 52 9.77 -7.89 8.18
N ALA A 53 9.60 -6.57 8.16
CA ALA A 53 8.27 -5.94 8.30
C ALA A 53 7.31 -6.33 7.16
N THR A 54 7.81 -6.64 5.96
CA THR A 54 6.99 -6.99 4.78
C THR A 54 6.70 -8.49 4.64
N LEU A 55 7.41 -9.36 5.39
CA LEU A 55 7.19 -10.80 5.33
C LEU A 55 5.73 -11.22 5.61
N PRO A 56 5.02 -10.63 6.58
CA PRO A 56 3.61 -10.96 6.81
C PRO A 56 2.72 -10.73 5.59
N GLU A 57 2.91 -9.66 4.83
CA GLU A 57 2.16 -9.40 3.59
C GLU A 57 2.33 -10.55 2.59
N VAL A 58 3.57 -11.01 2.40
CA VAL A 58 3.89 -12.09 1.46
C VAL A 58 3.28 -13.44 1.88
N PHE A 59 3.34 -13.78 3.17
CA PHE A 59 2.99 -15.12 3.64
C PHE A 59 1.61 -15.22 4.29
N LEU A 60 1.09 -14.14 4.87
CA LEU A 60 -0.13 -14.17 5.67
C LEU A 60 -1.35 -13.53 4.99
N SER A 61 -1.22 -12.85 3.85
CA SER A 61 -2.35 -12.21 3.16
C SER A 61 -3.50 -13.19 2.87
N ILE A 62 -3.18 -14.42 2.42
CA ILE A 62 -4.18 -15.46 2.13
C ILE A 62 -4.83 -16.00 3.42
N PRO A 63 -4.08 -16.49 4.42
CA PRO A 63 -4.66 -16.90 5.69
C PRO A 63 -5.54 -15.82 6.34
N ILE A 64 -5.08 -14.57 6.33
CA ILE A 64 -5.80 -13.43 6.88
C ILE A 64 -7.13 -13.21 6.15
N GLY A 65 -7.14 -13.24 4.82
CA GLY A 65 -8.38 -13.14 4.03
C GLY A 65 -9.42 -14.19 4.43
N VAL A 66 -8.99 -15.45 4.59
CA VAL A 66 -9.87 -16.56 5.04
C VAL A 66 -10.43 -16.33 6.44
N MET A 67 -9.60 -15.79 7.35
CA MET A 67 -10.05 -15.51 8.72
C MET A 67 -11.07 -14.36 8.74
N LEU A 68 -10.85 -13.31 7.94
CA LEU A 68 -11.73 -12.14 7.88
C LEU A 68 -13.10 -12.44 7.28
N ASP A 69 -13.23 -13.44 6.41
CA ASP A 69 -14.55 -13.89 5.92
C ASP A 69 -15.46 -14.39 7.04
N ARG A 70 -14.88 -14.89 8.14
CA ARG A 70 -15.61 -15.47 9.28
C ARG A 70 -15.72 -14.51 10.47
N TRP A 71 -14.89 -13.47 10.50
CA TRP A 71 -14.80 -12.56 11.62
C TRP A 71 -15.59 -11.27 11.37
N SER A 72 -16.10 -10.69 12.43
CA SER A 72 -16.67 -9.33 12.35
C SER A 72 -15.55 -8.32 12.06
N LYS A 73 -15.60 -7.71 10.88
CA LYS A 73 -14.59 -6.78 10.38
C LYS A 73 -14.35 -5.60 11.34
N LEU A 74 -15.42 -4.98 11.85
CA LEU A 74 -15.33 -3.89 12.84
C LEU A 74 -14.72 -4.35 14.17
N ARG A 75 -15.05 -5.58 14.61
CA ARG A 75 -14.44 -6.17 15.81
C ARG A 75 -12.95 -6.40 15.59
N THR A 76 -12.56 -6.90 14.44
CA THR A 76 -11.16 -7.12 14.07
C THR A 76 -10.40 -5.79 14.08
N LEU A 77 -10.91 -4.74 13.44
CA LEU A 77 -10.29 -3.43 13.40
C LEU A 77 -10.01 -2.86 14.80
N TYR A 78 -10.98 -2.94 15.73
CA TYR A 78 -10.72 -2.40 17.07
C TYR A 78 -9.73 -3.27 17.88
N LEU A 79 -9.80 -4.61 17.77
CA LEU A 79 -8.87 -5.50 18.49
C LEU A 79 -7.45 -5.36 17.97
N VAL A 80 -7.28 -5.25 16.65
CA VAL A 80 -5.97 -5.04 16.03
C VAL A 80 -5.38 -3.71 16.45
N ASN A 81 -6.15 -2.62 16.44
CA ASN A 81 -5.63 -1.33 16.92
C ASN A 81 -5.26 -1.36 18.41
N LEU A 82 -6.01 -2.09 19.23
CA LEU A 82 -5.65 -2.30 20.64
C LEU A 82 -4.34 -3.09 20.76
N ALA A 83 -4.17 -4.16 19.99
CA ALA A 83 -2.95 -4.97 19.99
C ALA A 83 -1.74 -4.13 19.50
N ARG A 84 -1.92 -3.33 18.44
CA ARG A 84 -0.90 -2.39 17.93
C ARG A 84 -0.53 -1.34 19.00
N ALA A 85 -1.50 -0.78 19.71
CA ALA A 85 -1.26 0.17 20.81
C ALA A 85 -0.43 -0.47 21.93
N LEU A 86 -0.77 -1.69 22.34
CA LEU A 86 -0.03 -2.42 23.39
C LEU A 86 1.40 -2.76 22.93
N LEU A 87 1.57 -3.15 21.67
CA LEU A 87 2.88 -3.47 21.10
C LEU A 87 3.78 -2.20 21.03
N LEU A 88 3.24 -1.06 20.59
CA LEU A 88 3.97 0.22 20.57
C LEU A 88 4.33 0.68 21.97
N MET A 89 3.44 0.52 22.94
CA MET A 89 3.74 0.83 24.35
C MET A 89 4.81 -0.11 24.88
N GLY A 90 4.76 -1.40 24.56
CA GLY A 90 5.78 -2.39 24.91
C GLY A 90 7.16 -2.03 24.35
N LEU A 91 7.23 -1.59 23.08
CA LEU A 91 8.46 -1.10 22.47
C LEU A 91 8.97 0.15 23.21
N ALA A 92 8.10 1.13 23.48
CA ALA A 92 8.48 2.35 24.20
C ALA A 92 9.06 2.03 25.59
N VAL A 93 8.45 1.10 26.33
CA VAL A 93 8.95 0.64 27.63
C VAL A 93 10.30 -0.07 27.48
N ALA A 94 10.46 -0.97 26.51
CA ALA A 94 11.73 -1.66 26.27
C ALA A 94 12.87 -0.68 25.95
N LEU A 95 12.59 0.34 25.12
CA LEU A 95 13.55 1.40 24.81
C LEU A 95 13.89 2.25 26.03
N TYR A 96 12.88 2.61 26.86
CA TYR A 96 13.09 3.34 28.11
C TYR A 96 13.98 2.60 29.10
N LEU A 97 13.87 1.27 29.14
CA LEU A 97 14.69 0.39 29.98
C LEU A 97 16.08 0.10 29.37
N GLY A 98 16.40 0.68 28.20
CA GLY A 98 17.70 0.46 27.54
C GLY A 98 17.83 -0.91 26.87
N ALA A 99 16.72 -1.64 26.62
CA ALA A 99 16.72 -2.95 25.98
C ALA A 99 16.68 -2.88 24.44
N GLY A 100 16.97 -1.71 23.83
CA GLY A 100 17.02 -1.53 22.39
C GLY A 100 18.06 -2.42 21.71
N SER A 101 17.66 -3.14 20.65
CA SER A 101 18.58 -3.96 19.83
C SER A 101 17.93 -4.24 18.48
N ILE A 102 18.75 -4.54 17.47
CA ILE A 102 18.26 -4.94 16.14
C ILE A 102 17.34 -6.15 16.20
N LEU A 103 17.64 -7.13 17.04
CA LEU A 103 16.78 -8.31 17.22
C LEU A 103 15.39 -7.94 17.77
N LEU A 104 15.33 -7.04 18.76
CA LEU A 104 14.05 -6.52 19.28
C LEU A 104 13.28 -5.80 18.17
N LEU A 105 13.96 -4.98 17.37
CA LEU A 105 13.36 -4.25 16.28
C LEU A 105 12.84 -5.16 15.17
N CYS A 106 13.58 -6.24 14.82
CA CYS A 106 13.10 -7.27 13.90
C CYS A 106 11.85 -7.99 14.44
N ALA A 107 11.87 -8.40 15.71
CA ALA A 107 10.72 -9.06 16.34
C ALA A 107 9.49 -8.12 16.38
N PHE A 108 9.69 -6.86 16.73
CA PHE A 108 8.65 -5.84 16.68
C PHE A 108 8.12 -5.65 15.26
N ALA A 109 8.99 -5.52 14.25
CA ALA A 109 8.63 -5.32 12.86
C ALA A 109 7.76 -6.47 12.33
N LEU A 110 8.14 -7.72 12.62
CA LEU A 110 7.39 -8.90 12.22
C LEU A 110 5.98 -8.96 12.84
N ILE A 111 5.89 -8.73 14.16
CA ILE A 111 4.61 -8.78 14.87
C ILE A 111 3.72 -7.60 14.44
N PHE A 112 4.30 -6.38 14.36
CA PHE A 112 3.56 -5.20 13.94
C PHE A 112 3.08 -5.31 12.49
N GLY A 113 3.94 -5.77 11.56
CA GLY A 113 3.59 -6.02 10.17
C GLY A 113 2.46 -7.05 10.03
N THR A 114 2.44 -8.09 10.88
CA THR A 114 1.31 -9.04 10.94
C THR A 114 -0.01 -8.37 11.33
N LEU A 115 0.03 -7.49 12.31
CA LEU A 115 -1.15 -6.73 12.75
C LEU A 115 -1.57 -5.68 11.71
N GLU A 116 -0.61 -5.08 11.02
CA GLU A 116 -0.83 -4.10 9.94
C GLU A 116 -1.53 -4.78 8.75
N GLU A 117 -1.03 -5.93 8.28
CA GLU A 117 -1.67 -6.70 7.21
C GLU A 117 -3.12 -7.09 7.55
N LEU A 118 -3.35 -7.50 8.81
CA LEU A 118 -4.69 -7.83 9.29
C LEU A 118 -5.61 -6.58 9.34
N TYR A 119 -5.07 -5.41 9.71
CA TYR A 119 -5.79 -4.14 9.70
C TYR A 119 -6.15 -3.70 8.28
N ASP A 120 -5.19 -3.71 7.37
CA ASP A 120 -5.37 -3.25 5.99
C ASP A 120 -6.38 -4.12 5.23
N SER A 121 -6.23 -5.43 5.34
CA SER A 121 -7.19 -6.39 4.77
C SER A 121 -8.61 -6.19 5.33
N ALA A 122 -8.76 -5.99 6.65
CA ALA A 122 -10.07 -5.76 7.27
C ALA A 122 -10.66 -4.40 6.87
N SER A 123 -9.84 -3.35 6.72
CA SER A 123 -10.28 -1.99 6.38
C SER A 123 -10.90 -1.90 5.00
N VAL A 124 -10.34 -2.60 4.02
CA VAL A 124 -10.88 -2.69 2.65
C VAL A 124 -12.23 -3.40 2.64
N LEU A 125 -12.35 -4.50 3.40
CA LEU A 125 -13.56 -5.31 3.45
C LEU A 125 -14.74 -4.66 4.21
N VAL A 126 -14.49 -3.60 4.98
CA VAL A 126 -15.55 -2.88 5.73
C VAL A 126 -16.28 -1.85 4.88
N VAL A 127 -15.68 -1.39 3.77
CA VAL A 127 -16.26 -0.32 2.93
C VAL A 127 -17.63 -0.70 2.34
N PRO A 128 -17.81 -1.90 1.75
CA PRO A 128 -19.11 -2.31 1.23
C PRO A 128 -20.21 -2.40 2.30
N ASP A 129 -19.83 -2.67 3.55
CA ASP A 129 -20.80 -2.77 4.66
C ASP A 129 -21.29 -1.38 5.14
N LEU A 130 -20.66 -0.29 4.70
CA LEU A 130 -20.89 1.07 5.21
C LEU A 130 -21.31 2.07 4.14
N THR A 131 -21.26 1.70 2.86
CA THR A 131 -21.55 2.60 1.73
C THR A 131 -22.44 1.92 0.70
N GLU A 132 -23.24 2.71 -0.01
CA GLU A 132 -24.06 2.21 -1.12
C GLU A 132 -23.20 1.89 -2.35
N PRO A 133 -23.60 0.93 -3.21
CA PRO A 133 -22.84 0.52 -4.39
C PRO A 133 -22.45 1.65 -5.34
N ASN A 134 -23.31 2.67 -5.48
CA ASN A 134 -23.08 3.86 -6.30
C ASN A 134 -22.02 4.81 -5.73
N GLU A 135 -21.63 4.63 -4.46
CA GLU A 135 -20.65 5.46 -3.75
C GLU A 135 -19.31 4.76 -3.54
N TYR A 136 -19.16 3.46 -3.89
CA TYR A 136 -17.93 2.69 -3.67
C TYR A 136 -16.70 3.36 -4.26
N LEU A 137 -16.77 3.86 -5.50
CA LEU A 137 -15.63 4.51 -6.15
C LEU A 137 -15.17 5.76 -5.38
N LYS A 138 -16.12 6.60 -4.96
CA LYS A 138 -15.83 7.83 -4.21
C LYS A 138 -15.29 7.53 -2.81
N SER A 139 -15.88 6.54 -2.13
CA SER A 139 -15.45 6.11 -0.80
C SER A 139 -14.05 5.52 -0.82
N ASN A 140 -13.75 4.66 -1.78
CA ASN A 140 -12.40 4.11 -1.96
C ASN A 140 -11.38 5.20 -2.31
N ALA A 141 -11.73 6.14 -3.18
CA ALA A 141 -10.86 7.28 -3.49
C ALA A 141 -10.60 8.14 -2.24
N ALA A 142 -11.63 8.45 -1.45
CA ALA A 142 -11.48 9.22 -0.22
C ALA A 142 -10.58 8.50 0.81
N ILE A 143 -10.73 7.18 0.97
CA ILE A 143 -9.88 6.38 1.85
C ILE A 143 -8.42 6.45 1.38
N ARG A 144 -8.15 6.28 0.08
CA ARG A 144 -6.79 6.38 -0.48
C ARG A 144 -6.16 7.75 -0.23
N TRP A 145 -6.92 8.83 -0.41
CA TRP A 145 -6.46 10.20 -0.11
C TRP A 145 -6.12 10.38 1.37
N VAL A 146 -6.97 9.86 2.24
CA VAL A 146 -6.76 9.91 3.69
C VAL A 146 -5.54 9.10 4.10
N GLN A 147 -5.33 7.92 3.50
CA GLN A 147 -4.16 7.08 3.72
C GLN A 147 -2.88 7.81 3.29
N GLU A 148 -2.83 8.36 2.08
CA GLU A 148 -1.66 9.09 1.59
C GLU A 148 -1.35 10.33 2.44
N LEU A 149 -2.38 11.10 2.81
CA LEU A 149 -2.22 12.28 3.65
C LEU A 149 -1.69 11.92 5.06
N GLY A 150 -2.24 10.85 5.65
CA GLY A 150 -1.87 10.41 7.00
C GLY A 150 -0.52 9.72 7.03
N ASN A 151 -0.37 8.64 6.27
CA ASN A 151 0.80 7.77 6.31
C ASN A 151 2.00 8.35 5.52
N GLY A 152 1.73 9.04 4.42
CA GLY A 152 2.79 9.57 3.56
C GLY A 152 3.27 10.98 3.94
N ALA A 153 2.36 11.91 4.31
CA ALA A 153 2.73 13.30 4.55
C ALA A 153 2.81 13.69 6.03
N ILE A 154 1.68 13.67 6.74
CA ILE A 154 1.60 14.18 8.12
C ILE A 154 2.41 13.31 9.09
N GLY A 155 2.18 12.00 9.02
CA GLY A 155 2.78 11.04 9.94
C GLY A 155 4.30 11.06 9.93
N PRO A 156 4.99 10.90 8.78
CA PRO A 156 6.44 10.88 8.73
C PRO A 156 7.07 12.18 9.22
N PHE A 157 6.51 13.33 8.85
CA PHE A 157 6.99 14.63 9.31
C PHE A 157 6.90 14.77 10.83
N VAL A 158 5.74 14.41 11.41
CA VAL A 158 5.53 14.45 12.86
C VAL A 158 6.42 13.40 13.56
N GLY A 159 6.51 12.19 13.01
CA GLY A 159 7.30 11.10 13.60
C GLY A 159 8.77 11.44 13.69
N ALA A 160 9.34 11.98 12.62
CA ALA A 160 10.73 12.42 12.60
C ALA A 160 11.01 13.54 13.63
N ALA A 161 10.12 14.54 13.71
CA ALA A 161 10.24 15.62 14.69
C ALA A 161 10.17 15.10 16.15
N LEU A 162 9.32 14.13 16.43
CA LEU A 162 9.15 13.54 17.77
C LEU A 162 10.38 12.72 18.21
N VAL A 163 11.08 12.05 17.30
CA VAL A 163 12.33 11.33 17.63
C VAL A 163 13.39 12.30 18.15
N GLY A 164 13.44 13.51 17.61
CA GLY A 164 14.37 14.55 18.07
C GLY A 164 14.19 14.94 19.56
N TRP A 165 13.01 14.71 20.16
CA TRP A 165 12.77 14.93 21.59
C TRP A 165 13.16 13.71 22.43
N SER A 166 12.75 12.51 22.01
CA SER A 166 13.09 11.25 22.67
C SER A 166 12.75 10.07 21.76
N ALA A 167 13.58 9.03 21.78
CA ALA A 167 13.34 7.80 21.04
C ALA A 167 12.01 7.10 21.42
N THR A 168 11.45 7.35 22.59
CA THR A 168 10.20 6.73 23.07
C THR A 168 8.96 7.56 22.76
N THR A 169 9.08 8.87 22.57
CA THR A 169 7.95 9.80 22.39
C THR A 169 7.04 9.44 21.23
N PRO A 170 7.53 9.15 20.00
CA PRO A 170 6.67 8.80 18.88
C PRO A 170 5.85 7.54 19.13
N PHE A 171 6.43 6.54 19.81
CA PHE A 171 5.75 5.26 20.09
C PHE A 171 4.71 5.39 21.20
N THR A 172 4.97 6.16 22.25
CA THR A 172 3.99 6.43 23.33
C THR A 172 2.82 7.25 22.81
N LEU A 173 3.07 8.29 22.02
CA LEU A 173 2.01 9.09 21.41
C LEU A 173 1.15 8.24 20.46
N SER A 174 1.79 7.46 19.60
CA SER A 174 1.13 6.53 18.66
C SER A 174 0.28 5.50 19.39
N ALA A 175 0.78 4.92 20.49
CA ALA A 175 0.03 3.99 21.32
C ALA A 175 -1.23 4.66 21.92
N GLY A 176 -1.11 5.88 22.43
CA GLY A 176 -2.24 6.65 22.95
C GLY A 176 -3.30 6.96 21.87
N MET A 177 -2.85 7.37 20.68
CA MET A 177 -3.76 7.61 19.54
C MET A 177 -4.48 6.35 19.11
N LEU A 178 -3.79 5.21 18.94
CA LEU A 178 -4.41 3.92 18.57
C LEU A 178 -5.40 3.43 19.64
N LEU A 179 -5.12 3.69 20.93
CA LEU A 179 -6.06 3.36 21.99
C LEU A 179 -7.37 4.16 21.87
N ILE A 180 -7.28 5.47 21.60
CA ILE A 180 -8.44 6.32 21.35
C ILE A 180 -9.22 5.82 20.13
N ILE A 181 -8.52 5.48 19.03
CA ILE A 181 -9.12 4.94 17.80
C ILE A 181 -9.81 3.61 18.08
N ALA A 182 -9.17 2.70 18.81
CA ALA A 182 -9.77 1.42 19.20
C ALA A 182 -11.05 1.62 20.01
N LEU A 183 -11.08 2.55 20.97
CA LEU A 183 -12.28 2.88 21.74
C LEU A 183 -13.39 3.45 20.86
N ALA A 184 -13.05 4.33 19.90
CA ALA A 184 -13.99 4.88 18.92
C ALA A 184 -14.60 3.78 18.05
N LEU A 185 -13.79 2.87 17.51
CA LEU A 185 -14.24 1.72 16.72
C LEU A 185 -15.12 0.76 17.54
N ARG A 186 -14.79 0.52 18.81
CA ARG A 186 -15.61 -0.27 19.72
C ARG A 186 -17.00 0.35 19.92
N SER A 187 -17.09 1.66 19.99
CA SER A 187 -18.38 2.35 20.11
C SER A 187 -19.24 2.19 18.85
N LEU A 188 -18.62 2.27 17.67
CA LEU A 188 -19.28 2.04 16.38
C LEU A 188 -19.77 0.59 16.25
N HIS A 189 -18.94 -0.38 16.62
CA HIS A 189 -19.34 -1.79 16.60
C HIS A 189 -20.56 -2.07 17.47
N ARG A 190 -20.63 -1.50 18.68
CA ARG A 190 -21.79 -1.63 19.56
C ARG A 190 -23.05 -1.01 18.96
N SER A 191 -22.93 0.14 18.32
CA SER A 191 -24.06 0.81 17.65
C SER A 191 -24.60 -0.01 16.47
N HIS A 192 -23.73 -0.66 15.70
CA HIS A 192 -24.13 -1.52 14.58
C HIS A 192 -24.79 -2.81 15.02
N VAL A 193 -24.33 -3.43 16.10
CA VAL A 193 -24.93 -4.65 16.67
C VAL A 193 -26.31 -4.37 17.29
N LEU A 194 -26.56 -3.14 17.74
CA LEU A 194 -27.84 -2.73 18.35
C LEU A 194 -28.88 -2.24 17.32
N MET A 195 -28.52 -2.04 16.04
CA MET A 195 -29.45 -1.81 14.93
C MET A 195 -29.54 -3.10 14.10
N PRO A 196 -30.55 -3.97 14.30
CA PRO A 196 -30.75 -5.11 13.43
C PRO A 196 -31.02 -4.63 12.01
N ASP A 197 -30.44 -5.33 11.07
CA ASP A 197 -30.54 -5.13 9.63
C ASP A 197 -32.01 -4.99 9.20
N GLN A 198 -32.42 -3.79 8.81
CA GLN A 198 -33.77 -3.54 8.27
C GLN A 198 -33.97 -4.21 6.90
N SER A 199 -32.91 -4.69 6.25
CA SER A 199 -32.96 -5.40 4.98
C SER A 199 -33.64 -6.78 5.10
N SER A 200 -33.67 -7.37 6.31
CA SER A 200 -34.38 -8.62 6.57
C SER A 200 -35.90 -8.47 6.72
N ALA A 201 -36.39 -7.24 6.88
CA ALA A 201 -37.83 -6.97 7.05
C ALA A 201 -38.54 -6.63 5.73
N GLU A 202 -37.80 -6.19 4.70
CA GLU A 202 -38.36 -5.87 3.36
C GLU A 202 -38.47 -7.08 2.42
N GLY A 203 -37.87 -8.22 2.77
CA GLY A 203 -37.92 -9.47 1.97
C GLY A 203 -39.24 -10.25 2.04
N GLN A 204 -40.28 -9.80 2.79
CA GLN A 204 -41.56 -10.52 2.93
C GLN A 204 -42.75 -9.88 2.22
N HIS A 205 -42.56 -8.77 1.48
CA HIS A 205 -43.67 -8.16 0.73
C HIS A 205 -43.22 -7.71 -0.67
N ASP A 206 -42.91 -8.63 -1.56
CA ASP A 206 -43.09 -8.40 -3.01
C ASP A 206 -43.06 -9.71 -3.83
N GLU A 207 -44.10 -10.50 -3.73
CA GLU A 207 -44.41 -11.62 -4.66
C GLU A 207 -45.08 -11.11 -5.94
N GLY A 208 -44.66 -9.95 -6.49
CA GLY A 208 -45.38 -9.36 -7.61
C GLY A 208 -44.54 -8.63 -8.67
N ARG A 209 -43.21 -8.73 -8.66
CA ARG A 209 -42.40 -8.05 -9.69
C ARG A 209 -41.83 -9.02 -10.71
N GLN A 210 -42.35 -8.91 -11.92
CA GLN A 210 -41.86 -9.57 -13.13
C GLN A 210 -40.33 -9.41 -13.25
N GLY A 211 -39.62 -10.56 -13.33
CA GLY A 211 -38.18 -10.61 -13.45
C GLY A 211 -37.69 -9.84 -14.69
N ASN A 212 -36.81 -8.88 -14.47
CA ASN A 212 -36.06 -8.23 -15.55
C ASN A 212 -34.92 -9.17 -15.99
N GLU A 213 -34.71 -9.29 -17.30
CA GLU A 213 -33.64 -10.08 -17.94
C GLU A 213 -32.22 -9.79 -17.41
N TRP A 214 -32.04 -8.73 -16.61
CA TRP A 214 -30.77 -8.37 -15.98
C TRP A 214 -30.47 -9.18 -14.73
N ASP A 215 -31.49 -9.66 -14.01
CA ASP A 215 -31.32 -10.48 -12.79
C ASP A 215 -30.92 -11.92 -13.13
N GLU A 216 -31.38 -12.46 -14.27
CA GLU A 216 -30.97 -13.80 -14.73
C GLU A 216 -29.51 -13.86 -15.17
N ARG A 217 -28.95 -12.77 -15.74
CA ARG A 217 -27.53 -12.70 -16.10
C ARG A 217 -26.60 -12.46 -14.91
N ALA A 218 -27.11 -11.90 -13.79
CA ALA A 218 -26.37 -11.80 -12.53
C ALA A 218 -26.30 -13.13 -11.79
N ALA A 219 -27.27 -14.02 -12.00
CA ALA A 219 -27.32 -15.35 -11.37
C ALA A 219 -26.40 -16.38 -12.04
N GLU A 220 -25.86 -16.12 -13.23
CA GLU A 220 -24.84 -16.95 -13.91
C GLU A 220 -23.40 -16.71 -13.45
N VAL A 221 -23.21 -15.91 -12.37
CA VAL A 221 -21.93 -15.93 -11.66
C VAL A 221 -21.81 -17.31 -11.02
N THR A 222 -21.07 -18.19 -11.63
CA THR A 222 -20.72 -19.53 -11.15
C THR A 222 -20.44 -19.45 -9.64
N PRO A 223 -21.13 -20.28 -8.81
CA PRO A 223 -20.84 -20.33 -7.39
C PRO A 223 -19.35 -20.62 -7.22
N GLN A 224 -18.60 -19.69 -6.58
CA GLN A 224 -17.24 -20.01 -6.19
C GLN A 224 -17.30 -21.28 -5.36
N PRO A 225 -16.46 -22.29 -5.62
CA PRO A 225 -16.44 -23.50 -4.84
C PRO A 225 -16.26 -23.09 -3.38
N THR A 226 -17.18 -23.49 -2.53
CA THR A 226 -17.13 -23.24 -1.08
C THR A 226 -15.98 -24.05 -0.50
N ALA A 227 -14.77 -23.54 -0.64
CA ALA A 227 -13.60 -24.07 0.03
C ALA A 227 -13.82 -23.97 1.53
N THR A 228 -14.06 -25.10 2.20
CA THR A 228 -14.52 -25.17 3.58
C THR A 228 -13.37 -25.10 4.57
N THR A 229 -12.14 -25.35 4.12
CA THR A 229 -10.94 -25.38 4.97
C THR A 229 -9.86 -24.41 4.47
N LEU A 230 -8.94 -24.03 5.36
CA LEU A 230 -7.77 -23.19 5.01
C LEU A 230 -6.91 -23.90 3.94
N GLU A 231 -6.78 -25.22 4.05
CA GLU A 231 -6.00 -26.03 3.10
C GLU A 231 -6.61 -26.01 1.70
N ASP A 232 -7.92 -26.12 1.58
CA ASP A 232 -8.62 -26.06 0.30
C ASP A 232 -8.45 -24.69 -0.38
N ARG A 233 -8.52 -23.61 0.40
CA ARG A 233 -8.31 -22.25 -0.12
C ARG A 233 -6.88 -22.00 -0.54
N THR A 234 -5.92 -22.47 0.24
CA THR A 234 -4.49 -22.37 -0.12
C THR A 234 -4.21 -23.14 -1.41
N ARG A 235 -4.74 -24.34 -1.57
CA ARG A 235 -4.63 -25.13 -2.80
C ARG A 235 -5.29 -24.43 -3.98
N THR A 236 -6.48 -23.87 -3.76
CA THR A 236 -7.20 -23.12 -4.80
C THR A 236 -6.42 -21.89 -5.22
N PHE A 237 -5.90 -21.13 -4.26
CA PHE A 237 -5.06 -19.95 -4.55
C PHE A 237 -3.77 -20.32 -5.31
N ILE A 238 -3.04 -21.35 -4.87
CA ILE A 238 -1.84 -21.81 -5.59
C ILE A 238 -2.19 -22.23 -7.01
N LYS A 239 -3.32 -22.93 -7.20
CA LYS A 239 -3.80 -23.30 -8.52
C LYS A 239 -4.18 -22.08 -9.36
N GLU A 240 -4.90 -21.13 -8.78
CA GLU A 240 -5.27 -19.89 -9.47
C GLU A 240 -4.04 -19.04 -9.81
N LEU A 241 -3.06 -18.97 -8.91
CA LEU A 241 -1.79 -18.33 -9.18
C LEU A 241 -1.03 -19.02 -10.32
N TRP A 242 -0.99 -20.35 -10.33
CA TRP A 242 -0.37 -21.12 -11.40
C TRP A 242 -1.10 -20.93 -12.74
N ASP A 243 -2.42 -21.02 -12.73
CA ASP A 243 -3.26 -20.75 -13.91
C ASP A 243 -3.06 -19.31 -14.41
N GLY A 244 -2.99 -18.34 -13.49
CA GLY A 244 -2.68 -16.94 -13.77
C GLY A 244 -1.29 -16.76 -14.39
N LEU A 245 -0.29 -17.46 -13.86
CA LEU A 245 1.08 -17.44 -14.39
C LEU A 245 1.13 -18.05 -15.83
N VAL A 246 0.43 -19.14 -16.06
CA VAL A 246 0.33 -19.75 -17.40
C VAL A 246 -0.35 -18.80 -18.37
N VAL A 247 -1.44 -18.15 -17.98
CA VAL A 247 -2.14 -17.14 -18.79
C VAL A 247 -1.23 -15.94 -19.06
N ALA A 248 -0.56 -15.42 -18.03
CA ALA A 248 0.38 -14.31 -18.16
C ALA A 248 1.54 -14.67 -19.09
N TRP A 249 2.08 -15.90 -19.00
CA TRP A 249 3.16 -16.33 -19.88
C TRP A 249 2.74 -16.48 -21.34
N ARG A 250 1.51 -16.94 -21.60
CA ARG A 250 0.95 -17.09 -22.95
C ARG A 250 0.52 -15.77 -23.58
N ASN A 251 0.13 -14.79 -22.78
CA ASN A 251 -0.25 -13.46 -23.26
C ASN A 251 0.96 -12.53 -23.18
N PRO A 252 1.53 -12.07 -24.30
CA PRO A 252 2.72 -11.22 -24.33
C PRO A 252 2.55 -9.92 -23.54
N PHE A 253 1.34 -9.34 -23.56
CA PHE A 253 1.06 -8.12 -22.82
C PHE A 253 1.08 -8.36 -21.30
N ALA A 254 0.40 -9.40 -20.82
CA ALA A 254 0.38 -9.76 -19.39
C ALA A 254 1.79 -10.13 -18.89
N ARG A 255 2.56 -10.89 -19.66
CA ARG A 255 3.95 -11.23 -19.34
C ARG A 255 4.82 -9.99 -19.18
N ASN A 256 4.71 -9.04 -20.10
CA ASN A 256 5.49 -7.83 -20.06
C ASN A 256 5.09 -6.92 -18.88
N ILE A 257 3.80 -6.85 -18.52
CA ILE A 257 3.35 -6.15 -17.31
C ILE A 257 3.96 -6.80 -16.07
N VAL A 258 3.87 -8.11 -15.91
CA VAL A 258 4.45 -8.83 -14.76
C VAL A 258 5.95 -8.55 -14.66
N ALA A 259 6.68 -8.59 -15.77
CA ALA A 259 8.11 -8.30 -15.79
C ALA A 259 8.42 -6.83 -15.41
N VAL A 260 7.71 -5.88 -16.00
CA VAL A 260 7.88 -4.44 -15.72
C VAL A 260 7.57 -4.13 -14.25
N PHE A 261 6.46 -4.66 -13.72
CA PHE A 261 6.08 -4.46 -12.31
C PHE A 261 7.05 -5.15 -11.35
N GLY A 262 7.51 -6.35 -11.67
CA GLY A 262 8.51 -7.07 -10.87
C GLY A 262 9.82 -6.29 -10.79
N LEU A 263 10.34 -5.79 -11.93
CA LEU A 263 11.53 -4.96 -11.97
C LEU A 263 11.35 -3.64 -11.24
N TRP A 264 10.21 -2.97 -11.44
CA TRP A 264 9.92 -1.72 -10.76
C TRP A 264 9.86 -1.90 -9.24
N ASN A 265 9.20 -2.94 -8.73
CA ASN A 265 9.18 -3.23 -7.31
C ASN A 265 10.58 -3.61 -6.80
N LEU A 266 11.30 -4.48 -7.50
CA LEU A 266 12.65 -4.89 -7.10
C LEU A 266 13.58 -3.68 -6.94
N PHE A 267 13.70 -2.87 -7.98
CA PHE A 267 14.64 -1.75 -7.99
C PHE A 267 14.09 -0.51 -7.25
N GLY A 268 12.78 -0.28 -7.24
CA GLY A 268 12.17 0.87 -6.57
C GLY A 268 12.29 0.79 -5.05
N TRP A 269 12.20 -0.40 -4.46
CA TRP A 269 12.29 -0.58 -3.01
C TRP A 269 13.73 -0.71 -2.48
N MET A 270 14.75 -0.85 -3.35
CA MET A 270 16.15 -0.85 -2.92
C MET A 270 16.56 0.45 -2.21
N PRO A 271 16.35 1.65 -2.78
CA PRO A 271 16.68 2.90 -2.10
C PRO A 271 15.83 3.15 -0.85
N GLU A 272 14.59 2.69 -0.85
CA GLU A 272 13.65 2.90 0.25
C GLU A 272 14.13 2.24 1.55
N SER A 273 14.73 1.04 1.45
CA SER A 273 15.24 0.30 2.62
C SER A 273 16.39 1.01 3.35
N ILE A 274 17.16 1.80 2.63
CA ILE A 274 18.37 2.48 3.13
C ILE A 274 18.24 4.02 3.11
N LEU A 275 17.04 4.54 2.84
CA LEU A 275 16.84 5.98 2.67
C LEU A 275 17.30 6.79 3.89
N ILE A 276 17.05 6.31 5.11
CA ILE A 276 17.52 6.96 6.32
C ILE A 276 19.05 6.97 6.41
N VAL A 277 19.70 5.88 6.02
CA VAL A 277 21.18 5.78 6.00
C VAL A 277 21.75 6.73 4.95
N TYR A 278 21.16 6.77 3.75
CA TYR A 278 21.53 7.74 2.71
C TYR A 278 21.40 9.20 3.19
N VAL A 279 20.30 9.52 3.92
CA VAL A 279 20.11 10.86 4.49
C VAL A 279 21.22 11.20 5.49
N MET A 280 21.57 10.25 6.37
CA MET A 280 22.59 10.49 7.39
C MET A 280 24.02 10.56 6.83
N GLU A 281 24.36 9.66 5.89
CA GLU A 281 25.72 9.53 5.36
C GLU A 281 26.00 10.44 4.17
N ALA A 282 25.07 10.51 3.20
CA ALA A 282 25.32 11.17 1.93
C ALA A 282 24.77 12.61 1.89
N LEU A 283 23.70 12.90 2.63
CA LEU A 283 23.11 14.24 2.74
C LEU A 283 23.56 14.97 4.01
N GLU A 284 24.30 14.32 4.91
CA GLU A 284 24.69 14.86 6.24
C GLU A 284 23.48 15.38 7.02
N GLY A 285 22.31 14.74 6.82
CA GLY A 285 21.04 15.11 7.40
C GLY A 285 20.73 14.30 8.67
N ASP A 286 19.58 14.58 9.26
CA ASP A 286 19.04 13.93 10.45
C ASP A 286 17.68 13.29 10.19
N GLY A 287 17.04 12.76 11.25
CA GLY A 287 15.70 12.22 11.16
C GLY A 287 14.66 13.22 10.64
N ASN A 288 14.80 14.53 10.93
CA ASN A 288 13.89 15.56 10.42
C ASN A 288 14.03 15.70 8.90
N THR A 289 15.26 15.68 8.40
CA THR A 289 15.57 15.68 6.97
C THR A 289 14.91 14.49 6.26
N TYR A 290 14.99 13.28 6.85
CA TYR A 290 14.32 12.08 6.37
C TYR A 290 12.80 12.25 6.31
N GLY A 291 12.18 12.65 7.41
CA GLY A 291 10.73 12.86 7.48
C GLY A 291 10.24 13.95 6.53
N LEU A 292 11.04 15.00 6.31
CA LEU A 292 10.73 16.05 5.35
C LEU A 292 10.76 15.53 3.91
N LEU A 293 11.73 14.69 3.54
CA LEU A 293 11.80 14.09 2.21
C LEU A 293 10.58 13.18 1.95
N LEU A 294 10.16 12.37 2.91
CA LEU A 294 8.94 11.55 2.80
C LEU A 294 7.69 12.43 2.62
N ALA A 295 7.56 13.51 3.40
CA ALA A 295 6.44 14.44 3.25
C ALA A 295 6.44 15.14 1.87
N ILE A 296 7.60 15.54 1.36
CA ILE A 296 7.74 16.12 0.03
C ILE A 296 7.30 15.14 -1.07
N THR A 297 7.69 13.87 -0.98
CA THR A 297 7.26 12.82 -1.92
C THR A 297 5.74 12.68 -1.92
N SER A 298 5.12 12.65 -0.76
CA SER A 298 3.67 12.52 -0.62
C SER A 298 2.91 13.72 -1.16
N VAL A 299 3.44 14.94 -0.99
CA VAL A 299 2.86 16.14 -1.64
C VAL A 299 2.87 15.96 -3.16
N GLY A 300 3.96 15.45 -3.74
CA GLY A 300 4.06 15.10 -5.16
C GLY A 300 2.99 14.08 -5.56
N THR A 301 2.81 13.00 -4.79
CA THR A 301 1.82 11.95 -5.05
C THR A 301 0.39 12.51 -5.01
N LEU A 302 0.06 13.33 -4.02
CA LEU A 302 -1.25 13.98 -3.91
C LEU A 302 -1.55 14.88 -5.11
N LEU A 303 -0.56 15.67 -5.57
CA LEU A 303 -0.69 16.52 -6.76
C LEU A 303 -0.80 15.69 -8.05
N GLY A 304 -0.06 14.57 -8.14
CA GLY A 304 -0.19 13.59 -9.22
C GLY A 304 -1.59 13.00 -9.32
N GLY A 305 -2.20 12.70 -8.17
CA GLY A 305 -3.60 12.25 -8.10
C GLY A 305 -4.61 13.30 -8.60
N LEU A 306 -4.38 14.59 -8.30
CA LEU A 306 -5.20 15.67 -8.84
C LEU A 306 -5.02 15.84 -10.35
N ALA A 307 -3.78 15.68 -10.85
CA ALA A 307 -3.51 15.77 -12.28
C ALA A 307 -4.24 14.68 -13.09
N LEU A 308 -4.50 13.52 -12.49
CA LEU A 308 -5.28 12.45 -13.14
C LEU A 308 -6.70 12.90 -13.50
N LEU A 309 -7.32 13.77 -12.68
CA LEU A 309 -8.69 14.27 -12.90
C LEU A 309 -8.82 15.14 -14.15
N VAL A 310 -7.70 15.70 -14.64
CA VAL A 310 -7.66 16.57 -15.83
C VAL A 310 -6.95 15.92 -17.01
N THR A 311 -6.52 14.66 -16.86
CA THR A 311 -5.84 13.92 -17.93
C THR A 311 -6.88 13.47 -18.97
N PRO A 312 -6.68 13.72 -20.28
CA PRO A 312 -7.62 13.31 -21.32
C PRO A 312 -7.72 11.78 -21.43
N ASP A 313 -8.92 11.25 -21.70
CA ASP A 313 -9.20 9.81 -21.84
C ASP A 313 -8.42 9.11 -22.99
N ALA A 314 -7.91 9.90 -23.94
CA ALA A 314 -7.25 9.40 -25.16
C ALA A 314 -5.73 9.25 -25.05
N VAL A 315 -5.16 9.08 -23.85
CA VAL A 315 -3.71 8.95 -23.70
C VAL A 315 -3.24 7.52 -23.91
N SER A 316 -2.23 7.31 -24.75
CA SER A 316 -1.62 5.99 -24.99
C SER A 316 -0.98 5.46 -23.71
N VAL A 317 -1.47 4.31 -23.18
CA VAL A 317 -0.96 3.64 -21.99
C VAL A 317 0.55 3.35 -22.12
N ARG A 318 1.01 2.94 -23.30
CA ARG A 318 2.43 2.75 -23.60
C ARG A 318 3.26 3.99 -23.29
N ARG A 319 2.82 5.17 -23.79
CA ARG A 319 3.56 6.43 -23.60
C ARG A 319 3.54 6.85 -22.13
N VAL A 320 2.36 6.75 -21.48
CA VAL A 320 2.23 7.09 -20.06
C VAL A 320 3.13 6.21 -19.21
N THR A 321 3.06 4.88 -19.39
CA THR A 321 3.87 3.93 -18.60
C THR A 321 5.37 4.15 -18.82
N ALA A 322 5.82 4.28 -20.09
CA ALA A 322 7.24 4.48 -20.39
C ALA A 322 7.75 5.82 -19.86
N LEU A 323 6.98 6.91 -20.01
CA LEU A 323 7.37 8.23 -19.51
C LEU A 323 7.35 8.26 -17.97
N ALA A 324 6.32 7.69 -17.32
CA ALA A 324 6.22 7.64 -15.88
C ALA A 324 7.38 6.86 -15.25
N LEU A 325 7.70 5.69 -15.80
CA LEU A 325 8.86 4.90 -15.34
C LEU A 325 10.17 5.58 -15.67
N GLY A 326 10.29 6.27 -16.82
CA GLY A 326 11.46 7.03 -17.18
C GLY A 326 11.72 8.22 -16.23
N VAL A 327 10.66 8.97 -15.89
CA VAL A 327 10.76 10.04 -14.88
C VAL A 327 11.11 9.44 -13.52
N TYR A 328 10.46 8.37 -13.11
CA TYR A 328 10.74 7.69 -11.86
C TYR A 328 12.19 7.20 -11.78
N ALA A 329 12.72 6.61 -12.88
CA ALA A 329 14.12 6.18 -12.97
C ALA A 329 15.11 7.34 -12.78
N LEU A 330 14.84 8.47 -13.45
CA LEU A 330 15.68 9.67 -13.33
C LEU A 330 15.62 10.26 -11.91
N THR A 331 14.44 10.35 -11.32
CA THR A 331 14.27 10.91 -9.98
C THR A 331 14.90 10.05 -8.88
N ILE A 332 15.05 8.76 -9.11
CA ILE A 332 15.84 7.89 -8.22
C ILE A 332 17.34 8.02 -8.51
N ALA A 333 17.78 8.00 -9.77
CA ALA A 333 19.21 8.02 -10.10
C ALA A 333 19.91 9.35 -9.75
N VAL A 334 19.23 10.48 -9.96
CA VAL A 334 19.83 11.82 -9.81
C VAL A 334 20.33 12.10 -8.39
N PRO A 335 19.62 11.80 -7.29
CA PRO A 335 20.14 11.93 -5.95
C PRO A 335 21.39 11.06 -5.68
N GLY A 336 21.50 9.91 -6.33
CA GLY A 336 22.68 9.05 -6.23
C GLY A 336 23.91 9.64 -6.94
N ILE A 337 23.72 10.42 -8.00
CA ILE A 337 24.80 11.07 -8.75
C ILE A 337 25.24 12.38 -8.07
N TRP A 338 24.28 13.15 -7.58
CA TRP A 338 24.50 14.42 -6.87
C TRP A 338 23.82 14.39 -5.51
N PRO A 339 24.48 13.83 -4.48
CA PRO A 339 23.94 13.78 -3.12
C PRO A 339 23.85 15.21 -2.55
N SER A 340 22.65 15.76 -2.58
CA SER A 340 22.33 17.08 -2.03
C SER A 340 20.86 17.09 -1.61
N PHE A 341 20.58 17.72 -0.47
CA PHE A 341 19.21 17.84 0.03
C PHE A 341 18.24 18.42 -1.01
N TRP A 342 18.62 19.51 -1.67
CA TRP A 342 17.76 20.17 -2.65
C TRP A 342 17.51 19.32 -3.89
N VAL A 343 18.53 18.59 -4.34
CA VAL A 343 18.40 17.65 -5.47
C VAL A 343 17.47 16.50 -5.08
N ALA A 344 17.64 15.92 -3.91
CA ALA A 344 16.77 14.86 -3.40
C ALA A 344 15.33 15.35 -3.19
N ALA A 345 15.15 16.55 -2.63
CA ALA A 345 13.83 17.14 -2.40
C ALA A 345 13.05 17.35 -3.71
N VAL A 346 13.70 17.93 -4.73
CA VAL A 346 13.08 18.12 -6.06
C VAL A 346 12.82 16.77 -6.72
N ALA A 347 13.78 15.85 -6.67
CA ALA A 347 13.64 14.53 -7.26
C ALA A 347 12.47 13.74 -6.64
N PHE A 348 12.37 13.70 -5.33
CA PHE A 348 11.31 12.98 -4.61
C PHE A 348 9.93 13.63 -4.78
N PHE A 349 9.87 14.97 -4.85
CA PHE A 349 8.64 15.64 -5.23
C PHE A 349 8.15 15.22 -6.62
N VAL A 350 9.05 15.25 -7.60
CA VAL A 350 8.74 14.88 -8.99
C VAL A 350 8.42 13.38 -9.09
N GLN A 351 9.06 12.52 -8.30
CA GLN A 351 8.82 11.09 -8.24
C GLN A 351 7.38 10.74 -7.87
N GLY A 352 6.76 11.48 -6.95
CA GLY A 352 5.38 11.26 -6.55
C GLY A 352 4.35 11.50 -7.67
N LEU A 353 4.62 12.43 -8.58
CA LEU A 353 3.66 12.83 -9.61
C LEU A 353 3.22 11.70 -10.56
N PRO A 354 4.11 10.90 -11.18
CA PRO A 354 3.74 9.89 -12.16
C PRO A 354 3.18 8.60 -11.57
N LEU A 355 3.34 8.36 -10.27
CA LEU A 355 2.98 7.10 -9.63
C LEU A 355 1.50 6.75 -9.78
N VAL A 356 0.63 7.73 -9.58
CA VAL A 356 -0.82 7.56 -9.69
C VAL A 356 -1.25 7.33 -11.14
N LEU A 357 -0.63 8.05 -12.08
CA LEU A 357 -0.86 7.91 -13.53
C LEU A 357 -0.45 6.51 -14.01
N LEU A 358 0.70 6.01 -13.54
CA LEU A 358 1.21 4.69 -13.87
C LEU A 358 0.23 3.58 -13.45
N ASN A 359 -0.18 3.59 -12.19
CA ASN A 359 -1.11 2.59 -11.66
C ASN A 359 -2.47 2.63 -12.38
N GLY A 360 -3.03 3.81 -12.64
CA GLY A 360 -4.29 3.97 -13.34
C GLY A 360 -4.23 3.49 -14.80
N ALA A 361 -3.19 3.87 -15.53
CA ALA A 361 -3.01 3.50 -16.93
C ALA A 361 -2.84 1.98 -17.12
N VAL A 362 -2.05 1.34 -16.25
CA VAL A 362 -1.85 -0.12 -16.31
C VAL A 362 -3.13 -0.86 -15.96
N ALA A 363 -3.85 -0.44 -14.91
CA ALA A 363 -5.12 -1.06 -14.53
C ALA A 363 -6.15 -0.98 -15.66
N ALA A 364 -6.31 0.18 -16.29
CA ALA A 364 -7.21 0.38 -17.41
C ALA A 364 -6.86 -0.54 -18.60
N GLN A 365 -5.57 -0.62 -18.96
CA GLN A 365 -5.14 -1.45 -20.08
C GLN A 365 -5.32 -2.96 -19.79
N MET A 366 -5.08 -3.39 -18.57
CA MET A 366 -5.34 -4.78 -18.17
C MET A 366 -6.81 -5.15 -18.36
N GLN A 367 -7.73 -4.25 -17.92
CA GLN A 367 -9.16 -4.48 -18.08
C GLN A 367 -9.61 -4.53 -19.53
N LEU A 368 -8.92 -3.82 -20.44
CA LEU A 368 -9.21 -3.83 -21.89
C LEU A 368 -8.60 -5.01 -22.64
N THR A 369 -7.49 -5.58 -22.15
CA THR A 369 -6.70 -6.54 -22.91
C THR A 369 -6.88 -7.97 -22.42
N ILE A 370 -7.22 -8.16 -21.14
CA ILE A 370 -7.33 -9.47 -20.51
C ILE A 370 -8.80 -9.83 -20.34
N ASP A 371 -9.19 -11.05 -20.77
CA ASP A 371 -10.54 -11.57 -20.55
C ASP A 371 -10.90 -11.50 -19.06
N ARG A 372 -12.12 -11.01 -18.77
CA ARG A 372 -12.64 -10.84 -17.40
C ARG A 372 -12.49 -12.10 -16.55
N ARG A 373 -12.57 -13.30 -17.15
CA ARG A 373 -12.40 -14.60 -16.47
C ARG A 373 -11.00 -14.81 -15.89
N PHE A 374 -9.97 -14.18 -16.48
CA PHE A 374 -8.57 -14.34 -16.07
C PHE A 374 -8.00 -13.10 -15.39
N LEU A 375 -8.73 -11.99 -15.40
CA LEU A 375 -8.27 -10.70 -14.89
C LEU A 375 -7.83 -10.81 -13.42
N GLY A 376 -8.66 -11.42 -12.55
CA GLY A 376 -8.33 -11.62 -11.14
C GLY A 376 -7.08 -12.46 -10.92
N ARG A 377 -6.89 -13.52 -11.73
CA ARG A 377 -5.70 -14.40 -11.65
C ARG A 377 -4.42 -13.67 -12.06
N VAL A 378 -4.49 -12.83 -13.10
CA VAL A 378 -3.34 -12.03 -13.55
C VAL A 378 -3.01 -10.95 -12.52
N TYR A 379 -4.02 -10.30 -11.90
CA TYR A 379 -3.79 -9.38 -10.78
C TYR A 379 -3.12 -10.07 -9.59
N ALA A 380 -3.53 -11.29 -9.24
CA ALA A 380 -2.91 -12.06 -8.18
C ALA A 380 -1.42 -12.35 -8.48
N VAL A 381 -1.08 -12.70 -9.73
CA VAL A 381 0.33 -12.89 -10.15
C VAL A 381 1.13 -11.59 -10.03
N ILE A 382 0.57 -10.47 -10.51
CA ILE A 382 1.24 -9.15 -10.42
C ILE A 382 1.47 -8.76 -8.97
N GLY A 383 0.46 -8.94 -8.10
CA GLY A 383 0.57 -8.68 -6.67
C GLY A 383 1.67 -9.53 -6.02
N THR A 384 1.65 -10.84 -6.25
CA THR A 384 2.66 -11.76 -5.69
C THR A 384 4.07 -11.42 -6.18
N VAL A 385 4.25 -11.18 -7.49
CA VAL A 385 5.57 -10.78 -8.04
C VAL A 385 5.98 -9.40 -7.51
N GLY A 386 5.03 -8.49 -7.32
CA GLY A 386 5.27 -7.17 -6.72
C GLY A 386 5.76 -7.27 -5.27
N SER A 387 5.05 -8.00 -4.40
CA SER A 387 5.42 -8.16 -2.98
C SER A 387 6.74 -8.92 -2.82
N LEU A 388 7.00 -9.96 -3.63
CA LEU A 388 8.29 -10.64 -3.65
C LEU A 388 9.40 -9.70 -4.13
N GLY A 389 9.16 -8.94 -5.21
CA GLY A 389 10.09 -7.94 -5.73
C GLY A 389 10.42 -6.89 -4.68
N MET A 390 9.42 -6.39 -3.94
CA MET A 390 9.58 -5.45 -2.83
C MET A 390 10.47 -6.03 -1.73
N THR A 391 10.15 -7.22 -1.21
CA THR A 391 10.92 -7.84 -0.11
C THR A 391 12.37 -8.12 -0.50
N VAL A 392 12.58 -8.62 -1.72
CA VAL A 392 13.94 -8.85 -2.26
C VAL A 392 14.66 -7.53 -2.49
N GLY A 393 13.97 -6.52 -3.05
CA GLY A 393 14.52 -5.18 -3.27
C GLY A 393 14.99 -4.53 -1.97
N LEU A 394 14.13 -4.54 -0.92
CA LEU A 394 14.49 -4.04 0.40
C LEU A 394 15.78 -4.72 0.92
N SER A 395 15.86 -6.06 0.83
CA SER A 395 17.04 -6.80 1.30
C SER A 395 18.30 -6.48 0.48
N LEU A 396 18.19 -6.44 -0.84
CA LEU A 396 19.30 -6.14 -1.74
C LEU A 396 19.81 -4.70 -1.58
N GLY A 397 18.94 -3.75 -1.24
CA GLY A 397 19.33 -2.36 -1.01
C GLY A 397 20.42 -2.26 0.06
N GLY A 398 20.25 -2.93 1.19
CA GLY A 398 21.25 -2.97 2.27
C GLY A 398 22.54 -3.69 1.87
N VAL A 399 22.43 -4.87 1.23
CA VAL A 399 23.60 -5.61 0.75
C VAL A 399 24.45 -4.79 -0.21
N VAL A 400 23.81 -4.13 -1.18
CA VAL A 400 24.53 -3.31 -2.17
C VAL A 400 25.12 -2.08 -1.50
N ALA A 401 24.42 -1.45 -0.54
CA ALA A 401 24.95 -0.30 0.18
C ALA A 401 26.23 -0.64 0.96
N ASP A 402 26.23 -1.75 1.70
CA ASP A 402 27.39 -2.20 2.48
C ASP A 402 28.57 -2.62 1.61
N LEU A 403 28.32 -3.19 0.42
CA LEU A 403 29.37 -3.60 -0.51
C LEU A 403 29.92 -2.43 -1.33
N THR A 404 29.21 -1.31 -1.45
CA THR A 404 29.58 -0.19 -2.32
C THR A 404 29.41 1.16 -1.62
N SER A 405 28.22 1.78 -1.72
CA SER A 405 27.84 3.00 -1.02
C SER A 405 26.34 3.23 -1.15
N THR A 406 25.75 4.01 -0.23
CA THR A 406 24.34 4.38 -0.29
C THR A 406 23.96 5.14 -1.57
N PRO A 407 24.73 6.11 -2.11
CA PRO A 407 24.42 6.75 -3.39
C PRO A 407 24.41 5.79 -4.58
N PHE A 408 25.29 4.77 -4.60
CA PHE A 408 25.34 3.79 -5.68
C PHE A 408 24.06 2.96 -5.79
N VAL A 409 23.40 2.66 -4.67
CA VAL A 409 22.09 1.96 -4.65
C VAL A 409 21.05 2.75 -5.44
N PHE A 410 21.01 4.08 -5.29
CA PHE A 410 20.10 4.95 -6.01
C PHE A 410 20.38 4.94 -7.52
N VAL A 411 21.65 5.00 -7.91
CA VAL A 411 22.04 4.92 -9.34
C VAL A 411 21.64 3.57 -9.92
N LEU A 412 21.97 2.47 -9.24
CA LEU A 412 21.64 1.10 -9.68
C LEU A 412 20.12 0.92 -9.82
N ALA A 413 19.35 1.39 -8.83
CA ALA A 413 17.90 1.35 -8.85
C ALA A 413 17.32 2.13 -10.04
N GLY A 414 17.82 3.35 -10.27
CA GLY A 414 17.40 4.16 -11.42
C GLY A 414 17.71 3.50 -12.76
N VAL A 415 18.88 2.88 -12.91
CA VAL A 415 19.24 2.10 -14.12
C VAL A 415 18.27 0.91 -14.30
N GLY A 416 17.99 0.15 -13.23
CA GLY A 416 17.06 -1.00 -13.27
C GLY A 416 15.65 -0.59 -13.66
N ILE A 417 15.14 0.52 -13.11
CA ILE A 417 13.82 1.06 -13.47
C ILE A 417 13.82 1.63 -14.90
N GLY A 418 14.92 2.26 -15.33
CA GLY A 418 15.12 2.71 -16.70
C GLY A 418 15.05 1.55 -17.71
N PHE A 419 15.58 0.39 -17.33
CA PHE A 419 15.44 -0.84 -18.12
C PHE A 419 13.98 -1.32 -18.17
N ALA A 420 13.23 -1.25 -17.07
CA ALA A 420 11.80 -1.54 -17.07
C ALA A 420 11.01 -0.55 -17.95
N ALA A 421 11.38 0.75 -17.96
CA ALA A 421 10.79 1.75 -18.84
C ALA A 421 11.07 1.43 -20.33
N LEU A 422 12.27 0.99 -20.64
CA LEU A 422 12.64 0.55 -21.99
C LEU A 422 11.79 -0.66 -22.43
N ILE A 423 11.66 -1.70 -21.59
CA ILE A 423 10.80 -2.84 -21.88
C ILE A 423 9.37 -2.36 -22.13
N ALA A 424 8.80 -1.51 -21.28
CA ALA A 424 7.45 -0.99 -21.48
C ALA A 424 7.32 -0.21 -22.80
N SER A 425 8.31 0.58 -23.16
CA SER A 425 8.32 1.35 -24.41
C SER A 425 8.37 0.49 -25.67
N LEU A 426 9.03 -0.66 -25.61
CA LEU A 426 9.21 -1.55 -26.75
C LEU A 426 8.09 -2.56 -26.91
N THR A 427 7.46 -2.96 -25.80
CA THR A 427 6.59 -4.15 -25.77
C THR A 427 5.10 -3.82 -25.63
N PHE A 428 4.73 -2.68 -25.05
CA PHE A 428 3.32 -2.31 -24.96
C PHE A 428 2.83 -1.80 -26.31
N SER A 429 1.67 -2.29 -26.77
CA SER A 429 1.12 -1.90 -28.07
C SER A 429 0.73 -0.42 -28.08
N SER A 430 0.89 0.22 -29.24
CA SER A 430 0.50 1.61 -29.46
C SER A 430 -1.02 1.79 -29.67
N THR A 431 -1.82 0.75 -29.37
CA THR A 431 -3.26 0.79 -29.56
C THR A 431 -3.85 1.87 -28.67
N THR A 432 -4.12 3.00 -29.27
CA THR A 432 -5.04 4.00 -28.73
C THR A 432 -6.37 3.28 -28.56
N ALA A 433 -6.92 3.27 -27.34
CA ALA A 433 -8.30 2.87 -27.13
C ALA A 433 -9.19 3.91 -27.85
N SER A 434 -9.39 3.70 -29.16
CA SER A 434 -10.48 4.32 -29.87
C SER A 434 -11.73 3.62 -29.36
N ILE A 435 -12.44 4.25 -28.45
CA ILE A 435 -13.85 3.94 -28.25
C ILE A 435 -14.51 4.28 -29.59
N LYS A 436 -14.66 3.27 -30.44
CA LYS A 436 -15.60 3.36 -31.52
C LYS A 436 -16.97 3.30 -30.88
N ASP A 437 -17.67 4.43 -30.95
CA ASP A 437 -19.13 4.46 -30.91
C ASP A 437 -19.64 3.46 -31.99
N ASP A 438 -20.19 2.32 -31.57
CA ASP A 438 -21.13 1.47 -32.29
C ASP A 438 -22.27 1.13 -31.34
#